data_ec8f1ae2c5e1e5995b88bfe1d146dd50
#
_entry.id   ec8f1ae2c5e1e5995b88bfe1d146dd50
#
_cell.length_a   1.000
_cell.length_b   1.000
_cell.length_c   1.000
_cell.angle_alpha   90.00
_cell.angle_beta   90.00
_cell.angle_gamma   90.00
#
_symmetry.space_group_name_H-M   'P 1'
#
loop_
_entity.id
_entity.type
_entity.pdbx_description
1 polymer ?
#
loop_
_entity_poly.entity_id
_entity_poly.type
_entity_poly.pdbx_seq_one_letter_code
_entity_poly.pdbx_strand_id
1 'polypeptide(L)'
;MNGYVYLVGAGPGDEGLITKKAIECLNRADIVLYDRLLNPSFLNYTKETCELMYCGKMPKNHTMRQEMINSHLLQFAKEGKIVVRLKGGDPSIFGRVGEEAETLASANIPYEIVPGITSSIAASIYAGIPLTHRDYSNSVTLLTGHAKGPLSDHGKYNSSYNSDTIAYYMGIKNLPTICENLRQAGKKDDTPVAVIEWGTTGKQRVVTGTLSNIVLIVKKENISNPSMTIVGDVVSLRDQIAWKERKPLHGKKVLFASATNKTSLMKQKLQEGGAEIYQIPTLKKEENTLTFEQINEIFNVDRLVFCSAESVEILIQSCNKYQKDIRSLQAELQHMNVATQDKLMQYGLLSKEAIFSSDTTVYLGRNINRIAFIQEKIGAGSYMMTHEYTIDHRFDEIHSRMLSEFSWDSIVFEGRASIDTFLAEIERLGFIDIVTLPFSYTDVPTLHYANKVGFHNVNHSLQEIIMKKDMVRQ
;
A
#
# COMPACT_ATOMS: atom_id res chain seq x y z
N MET A 1 -14.02 12.29 28.12
CA MET A 1 -13.03 11.20 28.33
C MET A 1 -11.84 11.52 27.45
N ASN A 2 -10.61 11.33 27.94
CA ASN A 2 -9.44 11.45 27.06
C ASN A 2 -9.50 10.38 25.98
N GLY A 3 -9.04 10.72 24.76
CA GLY A 3 -8.85 9.79 23.68
C GLY A 3 -7.69 8.82 23.94
N TYR A 4 -7.26 8.12 22.91
CA TYR A 4 -6.20 7.12 23.00
C TYR A 4 -5.18 7.30 21.87
N VAL A 5 -3.89 7.07 22.15
CA VAL A 5 -2.83 7.22 21.14
C VAL A 5 -2.14 5.89 20.89
N TYR A 6 -2.06 5.48 19.62
CA TYR A 6 -1.25 4.36 19.16
C TYR A 6 0.01 4.87 18.46
N LEU A 7 1.18 4.48 18.94
CA LEU A 7 2.48 4.76 18.32
C LEU A 7 2.88 3.51 17.52
N VAL A 8 2.62 3.52 16.21
CA VAL A 8 2.57 2.30 15.38
C VAL A 8 3.71 2.24 14.38
N GLY A 9 4.40 1.10 14.34
CA GLY A 9 5.33 0.73 13.28
C GLY A 9 4.61 0.13 12.08
N ALA A 10 4.79 0.75 10.92
CA ALA A 10 4.19 0.31 9.65
C ALA A 10 5.02 -0.78 8.93
N GLY A 11 6.21 -1.08 9.44
CA GLY A 11 7.16 -1.90 8.70
C GLY A 11 7.93 -1.12 7.63
N PRO A 12 8.78 -1.81 6.85
CA PRO A 12 9.83 -1.17 6.04
C PRO A 12 9.39 -0.69 4.65
N GLY A 13 8.18 -1.02 4.18
CA GLY A 13 7.66 -0.58 2.88
C GLY A 13 6.80 -1.60 2.15
N ASP A 14 7.15 -2.89 2.15
CA ASP A 14 6.29 -3.94 1.59
C ASP A 14 4.98 -4.01 2.37
N GLU A 15 3.85 -3.92 1.66
CA GLU A 15 2.50 -3.92 2.24
C GLU A 15 2.21 -5.22 3.02
N GLY A 16 2.80 -6.34 2.61
CA GLY A 16 2.68 -7.63 3.30
C GLY A 16 3.44 -7.74 4.62
N LEU A 17 4.29 -6.75 4.96
CA LEU A 17 5.09 -6.75 6.19
C LEU A 17 4.48 -5.88 7.31
N ILE A 18 3.31 -5.33 7.13
CA ILE A 18 2.58 -4.66 8.22
C ILE A 18 2.05 -5.69 9.22
N THR A 19 2.10 -5.37 10.49
CA THR A 19 1.54 -6.27 11.52
C THR A 19 0.01 -6.21 11.53
N LYS A 20 -0.64 -7.34 11.84
CA LYS A 20 -2.09 -7.39 12.03
C LYS A 20 -2.58 -6.34 13.04
N LYS A 21 -1.83 -6.15 14.13
CA LYS A 21 -2.16 -5.16 15.16
C LYS A 21 -2.09 -3.73 14.62
N ALA A 22 -1.14 -3.41 13.75
CA ALA A 22 -1.07 -2.11 13.11
C ALA A 22 -2.30 -1.84 12.24
N ILE A 23 -2.77 -2.84 11.47
CA ILE A 23 -4.01 -2.75 10.68
C ILE A 23 -5.22 -2.51 11.60
N GLU A 24 -5.33 -3.23 12.72
CA GLU A 24 -6.42 -3.04 13.70
C GLU A 24 -6.44 -1.63 14.28
N CYS A 25 -5.25 -1.05 14.57
CA CYS A 25 -5.14 0.35 15.03
C CYS A 25 -5.60 1.34 13.94
N LEU A 26 -5.17 1.14 12.70
CA LEU A 26 -5.56 2.00 11.57
C LEU A 26 -7.07 1.96 11.33
N ASN A 27 -7.70 0.79 11.39
CA ASN A 27 -9.15 0.64 11.24
C ASN A 27 -9.97 1.39 12.31
N ARG A 28 -9.38 1.62 13.49
CA ARG A 28 -10.05 2.34 14.60
C ARG A 28 -9.75 3.83 14.63
N ALA A 29 -8.73 4.28 13.90
CA ALA A 29 -8.23 5.65 13.97
C ALA A 29 -9.29 6.69 13.57
N ASP A 30 -9.39 7.78 14.35
CA ASP A 30 -10.09 9.00 13.96
C ASP A 30 -9.17 9.95 13.21
N ILE A 31 -7.86 9.88 13.52
CA ILE A 31 -6.83 10.63 12.82
C ILE A 31 -5.52 9.83 12.78
N VAL A 32 -4.83 9.88 11.64
CA VAL A 32 -3.51 9.28 11.43
C VAL A 32 -2.49 10.36 11.10
N LEU A 33 -1.45 10.48 11.95
CA LEU A 33 -0.26 11.29 11.67
C LEU A 33 0.80 10.40 11.06
N TYR A 34 1.24 10.69 9.81
CA TYR A 34 2.13 9.80 9.07
C TYR A 34 3.34 10.51 8.44
N ASP A 35 4.43 9.76 8.26
CA ASP A 35 5.73 10.26 7.76
C ASP A 35 5.89 10.08 6.24
N ARG A 36 6.88 10.79 5.65
CA ARG A 36 7.19 10.76 4.21
C ARG A 36 7.57 9.38 3.67
N LEU A 37 8.30 8.58 4.44
CA LEU A 37 8.83 7.29 3.98
C LEU A 37 7.85 6.13 4.12
N LEU A 38 6.65 6.43 4.58
CA LEU A 38 5.58 5.45 4.68
C LEU A 38 5.11 5.03 3.28
N ASN A 39 4.84 3.74 3.09
CA ASN A 39 4.08 3.29 1.92
C ASN A 39 2.63 3.78 2.04
N PRO A 40 2.16 4.63 1.10
CA PRO A 40 0.82 5.21 1.18
C PRO A 40 -0.31 4.18 1.21
N SER A 41 -0.09 2.97 0.66
CA SER A 41 -1.09 1.90 0.66
C SER A 41 -1.57 1.51 2.07
N PHE A 42 -0.76 1.72 3.11
CA PHE A 42 -1.18 1.46 4.48
C PHE A 42 -2.34 2.35 4.95
N LEU A 43 -2.49 3.53 4.38
CA LEU A 43 -3.58 4.45 4.71
C LEU A 43 -4.94 3.96 4.20
N ASN A 44 -4.97 3.01 3.25
CA ASN A 44 -6.19 2.35 2.81
C ASN A 44 -6.85 1.48 3.91
N TYR A 45 -6.11 1.15 4.99
CA TYR A 45 -6.68 0.46 6.14
C TYR A 45 -7.43 1.39 7.11
N THR A 46 -7.48 2.69 6.85
CA THR A 46 -8.23 3.63 7.71
C THR A 46 -9.72 3.65 7.34
N LYS A 47 -10.58 3.87 8.33
CA LYS A 47 -12.01 4.13 8.06
C LYS A 47 -12.18 5.41 7.23
N GLU A 48 -13.24 5.50 6.45
CA GLU A 48 -13.50 6.62 5.54
C GLU A 48 -13.62 7.99 6.23
N THR A 49 -14.02 7.99 7.51
CA THR A 49 -14.13 9.19 8.33
C THR A 49 -12.81 9.60 8.99
N CYS A 50 -11.74 8.82 8.80
CA CYS A 50 -10.44 9.11 9.41
C CYS A 50 -9.76 10.29 8.72
N GLU A 51 -9.26 11.23 9.51
CA GLU A 51 -8.43 12.34 9.02
C GLU A 51 -6.99 11.85 8.78
N LEU A 52 -6.35 12.27 7.67
CA LEU A 52 -4.98 11.92 7.32
C LEU A 52 -4.10 13.16 7.42
N MET A 53 -3.13 13.17 8.35
CA MET A 53 -2.22 14.30 8.57
C MET A 53 -0.79 13.95 8.22
N TYR A 54 -0.25 14.59 7.19
CA TYR A 54 1.13 14.43 6.77
C TYR A 54 2.10 15.21 7.67
N CYS A 55 3.12 14.52 8.23
CA CYS A 55 4.12 15.11 9.13
C CYS A 55 5.48 15.33 8.45
N GLY A 56 5.64 15.01 7.17
CA GLY A 56 6.90 15.12 6.43
C GLY A 56 7.17 16.53 5.89
N LYS A 57 8.26 16.66 5.11
CA LYS A 57 8.61 17.92 4.42
C LYS A 57 7.67 18.15 3.25
N MET A 58 7.02 19.29 3.21
CA MET A 58 6.31 19.82 2.05
C MET A 58 7.24 20.68 1.17
N PRO A 59 7.07 20.75 -0.16
CA PRO A 59 7.91 21.53 -1.06
C PRO A 59 7.98 23.03 -0.72
N LYS A 60 6.96 23.57 -0.05
CA LYS A 60 6.85 25.00 0.33
C LYS A 60 6.83 25.26 1.84
N ASN A 61 6.80 24.21 2.68
CA ASN A 61 6.69 24.34 4.13
C ASN A 61 7.83 23.62 4.85
N HIS A 62 8.25 24.18 6.00
CA HIS A 62 9.23 23.54 6.86
C HIS A 62 8.69 22.18 7.35
N THR A 63 9.61 21.19 7.50
CA THR A 63 9.29 19.91 8.17
C THR A 63 8.62 20.21 9.51
N MET A 64 7.51 19.53 9.81
CA MET A 64 6.91 19.61 11.13
C MET A 64 7.96 19.18 12.17
N ARG A 65 8.27 20.07 13.12
CA ARG A 65 9.25 19.77 14.17
C ARG A 65 8.64 18.74 15.13
N GLN A 66 9.48 17.96 15.82
CA GLN A 66 9.01 16.94 16.74
C GLN A 66 8.09 17.50 17.82
N GLU A 67 8.37 18.71 18.30
CA GLU A 67 7.56 19.40 19.28
C GLU A 67 6.12 19.64 18.77
N MET A 68 5.98 19.96 17.49
CA MET A 68 4.65 20.14 16.85
C MET A 68 3.91 18.81 16.72
N ILE A 69 4.61 17.74 16.36
CA ILE A 69 4.01 16.40 16.31
C ILE A 69 3.50 16.01 17.69
N ASN A 70 4.32 16.19 18.73
CA ASN A 70 3.95 15.91 20.12
C ASN A 70 2.73 16.75 20.56
N SER A 71 2.70 18.04 20.17
CA SER A 71 1.56 18.94 20.46
C SER A 71 0.27 18.46 19.80
N HIS A 72 0.32 18.02 18.53
CA HIS A 72 -0.86 17.48 17.85
C HIS A 72 -1.33 16.15 18.46
N LEU A 73 -0.42 15.25 18.85
CA LEU A 73 -0.79 14.03 19.56
C LEU A 73 -1.57 14.33 20.84
N LEU A 74 -1.07 15.29 21.64
CA LEU A 74 -1.75 15.73 22.87
C LEU A 74 -3.10 16.40 22.59
N GLN A 75 -3.14 17.28 21.60
CA GLN A 75 -4.36 18.01 21.25
C GLN A 75 -5.48 17.06 20.87
N PHE A 76 -5.25 16.20 19.87
CA PHE A 76 -6.27 15.28 19.37
C PHE A 76 -6.72 14.26 20.43
N ALA A 77 -5.78 13.78 21.25
CA ALA A 77 -6.13 12.90 22.36
C ALA A 77 -7.01 13.61 23.42
N LYS A 78 -6.74 14.89 23.71
CA LYS A 78 -7.60 15.70 24.64
C LYS A 78 -8.99 15.97 24.05
N GLU A 79 -9.11 16.02 22.72
CA GLU A 79 -10.39 16.11 22.01
C GLU A 79 -11.19 14.80 22.05
N GLY A 80 -10.64 13.73 22.66
CA GLY A 80 -11.29 12.43 22.77
C GLY A 80 -11.10 11.51 21.57
N LYS A 81 -10.23 11.85 20.61
CA LYS A 81 -9.98 11.08 19.39
C LYS A 81 -9.09 9.86 19.65
N ILE A 82 -9.26 8.82 18.83
CA ILE A 82 -8.30 7.73 18.67
C ILE A 82 -7.27 8.16 17.65
N VAL A 83 -6.04 8.39 18.11
CA VAL A 83 -4.94 8.93 17.31
C VAL A 83 -3.96 7.81 16.97
N VAL A 84 -3.58 7.68 15.71
CA VAL A 84 -2.49 6.80 15.28
C VAL A 84 -1.32 7.63 14.80
N ARG A 85 -0.16 7.49 15.43
CA ARG A 85 1.13 7.96 14.93
C ARG A 85 1.78 6.84 14.14
N LEU A 86 1.72 6.89 12.81
CA LEU A 86 2.21 5.83 11.92
C LEU A 86 3.62 6.17 11.42
N LYS A 87 4.58 5.28 11.73
CA LYS A 87 6.03 5.47 11.48
C LYS A 87 6.57 4.33 10.61
N GLY A 88 7.45 4.63 9.67
CA GLY A 88 8.13 3.59 8.89
C GLY A 88 9.03 2.71 9.76
N GLY A 89 9.12 1.41 9.46
CA GLY A 89 9.90 0.45 10.23
C GLY A 89 9.31 0.14 11.59
N ASP A 90 10.16 0.09 12.60
CA ASP A 90 9.80 -0.05 14.02
C ASP A 90 9.98 1.30 14.73
N PRO A 91 9.01 1.79 15.51
CA PRO A 91 9.07 3.11 16.14
C PRO A 91 10.14 3.19 17.24
N SER A 92 10.57 2.06 17.81
CA SER A 92 11.59 2.00 18.86
C SER A 92 13.03 2.03 18.32
N ILE A 93 13.22 1.76 17.02
CA ILE A 93 14.55 1.73 16.39
C ILE A 93 14.79 3.02 15.63
N PHE A 94 15.48 3.96 16.26
CA PHE A 94 15.80 5.32 15.76
C PHE A 94 14.56 6.14 15.35
N GLY A 95 13.36 5.73 15.79
CA GLY A 95 12.08 6.37 15.46
C GLY A 95 11.61 7.43 16.47
N ARG A 96 12.38 7.73 17.52
CA ARG A 96 12.07 8.73 18.56
C ARG A 96 10.77 8.48 19.32
N VAL A 97 10.30 7.23 19.36
CA VAL A 97 9.03 6.86 20.05
C VAL A 97 9.10 7.15 21.56
N GLY A 98 10.30 7.09 22.15
CA GLY A 98 10.49 7.43 23.57
C GLY A 98 10.05 8.85 23.88
N GLU A 99 10.45 9.84 23.07
CA GLU A 99 10.09 11.26 23.26
C GLU A 99 8.56 11.49 23.09
N GLU A 100 7.94 10.77 22.13
CA GLU A 100 6.48 10.81 21.93
C GLU A 100 5.76 10.18 23.14
N ALA A 101 6.21 9.03 23.63
CA ALA A 101 5.64 8.32 24.76
C ALA A 101 5.80 9.09 26.09
N GLU A 102 7.00 9.66 26.35
CA GLU A 102 7.24 10.52 27.52
C GLU A 102 6.30 11.73 27.55
N THR A 103 6.08 12.35 26.39
CA THR A 103 5.14 13.48 26.26
C THR A 103 3.71 13.09 26.63
N LEU A 104 3.25 11.93 26.12
CA LEU A 104 1.91 11.40 26.41
C LEU A 104 1.75 10.99 27.87
N ALA A 105 2.75 10.29 28.43
CA ALA A 105 2.76 9.87 29.82
C ALA A 105 2.71 11.07 30.79
N SER A 106 3.52 12.11 30.54
CA SER A 106 3.54 13.34 31.34
C SER A 106 2.21 14.08 31.34
N ALA A 107 1.42 13.92 30.26
CA ALA A 107 0.09 14.50 30.13
C ALA A 107 -1.06 13.58 30.61
N ASN A 108 -0.74 12.39 31.16
CA ASN A 108 -1.71 11.36 31.54
C ASN A 108 -2.64 10.94 30.38
N ILE A 109 -2.13 10.93 29.15
CA ILE A 109 -2.84 10.42 27.97
C ILE A 109 -2.55 8.92 27.85
N PRO A 110 -3.57 8.03 27.76
CA PRO A 110 -3.36 6.62 27.58
C PRO A 110 -2.82 6.35 26.16
N TYR A 111 -1.80 5.49 26.09
CA TYR A 111 -1.17 5.14 24.80
C TYR A 111 -0.70 3.70 24.77
N GLU A 112 -0.44 3.22 23.56
CA GLU A 112 0.18 1.92 23.30
C GLU A 112 1.24 2.06 22.20
N ILE A 113 2.37 1.33 22.35
CA ILE A 113 3.41 1.23 21.33
C ILE A 113 3.23 -0.10 20.61
N VAL A 114 3.05 -0.05 19.29
CA VAL A 114 2.87 -1.22 18.43
C VAL A 114 4.13 -1.40 17.58
N PRO A 115 4.95 -2.45 17.82
CA PRO A 115 6.14 -2.73 17.04
C PRO A 115 5.84 -2.95 15.56
N GLY A 116 6.85 -2.71 14.72
CA GLY A 116 6.86 -3.05 13.31
C GLY A 116 8.17 -3.76 12.94
N ILE A 117 8.27 -4.27 11.71
CA ILE A 117 9.52 -4.85 11.24
C ILE A 117 10.48 -3.72 10.89
N THR A 118 11.60 -3.65 11.62
CA THR A 118 12.59 -2.59 11.36
C THR A 118 13.33 -2.80 10.03
N SER A 119 13.72 -1.71 9.38
CA SER A 119 14.30 -1.75 8.03
C SER A 119 15.61 -2.50 7.95
N SER A 120 16.43 -2.55 9.00
CA SER A 120 17.68 -3.34 8.98
C SER A 120 17.43 -4.83 8.80
N ILE A 121 16.40 -5.38 9.46
CA ILE A 121 16.03 -6.79 9.34
C ILE A 121 15.42 -7.08 7.98
N ALA A 122 14.44 -6.28 7.57
CA ALA A 122 13.72 -6.58 6.36
C ALA A 122 14.49 -6.24 5.07
N ALA A 123 15.12 -5.06 5.00
CA ALA A 123 15.87 -4.67 3.80
C ALA A 123 17.05 -5.61 3.55
N SER A 124 17.77 -6.04 4.60
CA SER A 124 18.89 -6.96 4.44
C SER A 124 18.44 -8.32 3.89
N ILE A 125 17.40 -8.94 4.46
CA ILE A 125 16.95 -10.25 3.96
C ILE A 125 16.30 -10.16 2.57
N TYR A 126 15.65 -9.04 2.24
CA TYR A 126 15.17 -8.78 0.89
C TYR A 126 16.31 -8.58 -0.13
N ALA A 127 17.47 -8.12 0.35
CA ALA A 127 18.70 -8.09 -0.45
C ALA A 127 19.46 -9.43 -0.48
N GLY A 128 18.94 -10.49 0.16
CA GLY A 128 19.64 -11.77 0.29
C GLY A 128 20.81 -11.73 1.28
N ILE A 129 20.71 -10.93 2.33
CA ILE A 129 21.75 -10.78 3.35
C ILE A 129 21.12 -11.02 4.73
N PRO A 130 21.20 -12.22 5.30
CA PRO A 130 20.77 -12.45 6.67
C PRO A 130 21.72 -11.71 7.62
N LEU A 131 21.19 -11.03 8.65
CA LEU A 131 22.06 -10.30 9.61
C LEU A 131 22.87 -11.22 10.51
N THR A 132 22.44 -12.46 10.69
CA THR A 132 23.15 -13.52 11.44
C THR A 132 23.28 -14.75 10.58
N HIS A 133 24.36 -15.50 10.78
CA HIS A 133 24.59 -16.78 10.14
C HIS A 133 25.55 -17.60 10.99
N ARG A 134 25.32 -18.91 11.13
CA ARG A 134 26.11 -19.80 12.00
C ARG A 134 27.63 -19.65 11.77
N ASP A 135 28.04 -19.53 10.51
CA ASP A 135 29.45 -19.53 10.13
C ASP A 135 30.04 -18.13 9.91
N TYR A 136 29.18 -17.07 9.78
CA TYR A 136 29.63 -15.73 9.40
C TYR A 136 29.34 -14.65 10.44
N SER A 137 28.31 -14.81 11.29
CA SER A 137 27.90 -13.74 12.19
C SER A 137 27.09 -14.24 13.38
N ASN A 138 27.64 -14.08 14.58
CA ASN A 138 27.00 -14.37 15.86
C ASN A 138 26.48 -13.10 16.56
N SER A 139 26.84 -11.93 16.06
CA SER A 139 26.50 -10.66 16.69
C SER A 139 26.06 -9.61 15.67
N VAL A 140 25.06 -8.79 16.05
CA VAL A 140 24.54 -7.70 15.21
C VAL A 140 24.49 -6.42 16.03
N THR A 141 25.04 -5.35 15.47
CA THR A 141 24.93 -4.00 16.04
C THR A 141 24.15 -3.09 15.08
N LEU A 142 23.15 -2.37 15.62
CA LEU A 142 22.38 -1.37 14.90
C LEU A 142 22.91 0.03 15.26
N LEU A 143 23.34 0.79 14.29
CA LEU A 143 23.91 2.12 14.47
C LEU A 143 23.18 3.15 13.60
N THR A 144 23.23 4.43 14.03
CA THR A 144 22.84 5.56 13.19
C THR A 144 24.05 6.27 12.63
N GLY A 145 24.03 6.56 11.32
CA GLY A 145 25.07 7.36 10.68
C GLY A 145 25.01 8.86 11.02
N HIS A 146 24.00 9.31 11.78
CA HIS A 146 23.80 10.70 12.21
C HIS A 146 24.01 10.87 13.74
N ALA A 147 25.11 10.34 14.28
CA ALA A 147 25.47 10.63 15.67
C ALA A 147 25.75 12.13 15.85
N LYS A 148 25.19 12.75 16.90
CA LYS A 148 25.53 14.12 17.30
C LYS A 148 26.90 14.12 17.98
N GLY A 149 27.87 14.87 17.43
CA GLY A 149 29.20 15.06 17.99
C GLY A 149 30.30 14.25 17.27
N PRO A 150 31.57 14.63 17.45
CA PRO A 150 32.70 13.86 16.93
C PRO A 150 32.72 12.47 17.59
N LEU A 151 32.88 11.43 16.78
CA LEU A 151 32.95 10.05 17.23
C LEU A 151 34.09 9.80 18.24
N SER A 152 35.04 10.72 18.32
CA SER A 152 36.17 10.72 19.25
C SER A 152 35.79 10.91 20.73
N ASP A 153 34.63 11.53 21.05
CA ASP A 153 34.24 11.83 22.44
C ASP A 153 33.46 10.69 23.13
N HIS A 154 33.08 9.67 22.38
CA HIS A 154 32.31 8.55 22.93
C HIS A 154 33.17 7.29 23.00
N GLY A 155 34.08 7.21 23.95
CA GLY A 155 34.87 6.00 24.25
C GLY A 155 34.05 4.71 24.45
N LYS A 156 32.73 4.82 24.40
CA LYS A 156 31.75 3.71 24.40
C LYS A 156 31.54 3.06 23.02
N TYR A 157 31.93 3.70 21.91
CA TYR A 157 31.65 3.20 20.55
C TYR A 157 32.67 2.18 20.03
N ASN A 158 33.85 2.09 20.61
CA ASN A 158 34.88 1.13 20.16
C ASN A 158 34.42 -0.34 20.25
N SER A 159 33.63 -0.69 21.24
CA SER A 159 33.10 -2.06 21.39
C SER A 159 31.99 -2.40 20.38
N SER A 160 31.22 -1.37 19.91
CA SER A 160 30.14 -1.56 18.93
C SER A 160 30.66 -1.90 17.53
N TYR A 161 31.92 -1.56 17.22
CA TYR A 161 32.54 -1.90 15.94
C TYR A 161 33.08 -3.34 15.89
N ASN A 162 33.10 -4.05 17.02
CA ASN A 162 33.59 -5.43 17.11
C ASN A 162 32.55 -6.48 16.69
N SER A 163 31.28 -6.08 16.51
CA SER A 163 30.25 -7.02 16.05
C SER A 163 30.56 -7.58 14.67
N ASP A 164 30.18 -8.84 14.42
CA ASP A 164 30.38 -9.51 13.13
C ASP A 164 29.61 -8.80 12.03
N THR A 165 28.35 -8.44 12.31
CA THR A 165 27.51 -7.65 11.41
C THR A 165 27.15 -6.31 12.02
N ILE A 166 27.28 -5.24 11.22
CA ILE A 166 26.88 -3.88 11.62
C ILE A 166 25.91 -3.32 10.58
N ALA A 167 24.75 -2.84 11.04
CA ALA A 167 23.73 -2.21 10.20
C ALA A 167 23.63 -0.71 10.53
N TYR A 168 23.89 0.15 9.55
CA TYR A 168 23.79 1.60 9.70
C TYR A 168 22.51 2.14 9.08
N TYR A 169 21.73 2.81 9.91
CA TYR A 169 20.62 3.67 9.49
C TYR A 169 21.13 5.06 9.13
N MET A 170 20.52 5.68 8.11
CA MET A 170 20.83 7.06 7.71
C MET A 170 22.33 7.31 7.40
N GLY A 171 23.06 6.26 6.99
CA GLY A 171 24.53 6.29 6.89
C GLY A 171 25.07 6.89 5.59
N ILE A 172 24.27 7.06 4.53
CA ILE A 172 24.77 7.33 3.18
C ILE A 172 25.62 8.60 3.07
N LYS A 173 25.21 9.70 3.74
CA LYS A 173 25.98 10.96 3.72
C LYS A 173 27.33 10.86 4.42
N ASN A 174 27.40 10.02 5.45
CA ASN A 174 28.57 9.84 6.30
C ASN A 174 29.33 8.54 5.97
N LEU A 175 28.98 7.88 4.85
CA LEU A 175 29.58 6.61 4.46
C LEU A 175 31.12 6.63 4.42
N PRO A 176 31.78 7.69 3.88
CA PRO A 176 33.24 7.78 3.94
C PRO A 176 33.79 7.73 5.37
N THR A 177 33.19 8.49 6.29
CA THR A 177 33.60 8.53 7.72
C THR A 177 33.28 7.19 8.41
N ILE A 178 32.18 6.55 8.07
CA ILE A 178 31.83 5.22 8.60
C ILE A 178 32.90 4.21 8.20
N CYS A 179 33.30 4.16 6.94
CA CYS A 179 34.33 3.25 6.44
C CYS A 179 35.68 3.50 7.15
N GLU A 180 36.06 4.76 7.31
CA GLU A 180 37.27 5.13 7.98
C GLU A 180 37.30 4.70 9.46
N ASN A 181 36.21 4.97 10.20
CA ASN A 181 36.10 4.57 11.60
C ASN A 181 36.16 3.05 11.80
N LEU A 182 35.54 2.30 10.87
CA LEU A 182 35.59 0.84 10.92
C LEU A 182 37.00 0.30 10.69
N ARG A 183 37.79 0.90 9.77
CA ARG A 183 39.18 0.53 9.57
C ARG A 183 40.03 0.87 10.79
N GLN A 184 39.86 2.08 11.36
CA GLN A 184 40.55 2.46 12.61
C GLN A 184 40.21 1.56 13.78
N ALA A 185 38.98 0.98 13.81
CA ALA A 185 38.56 -0.01 14.78
C ALA A 185 39.07 -1.44 14.48
N GLY A 186 39.88 -1.63 13.42
CA GLY A 186 40.55 -2.88 13.09
C GLY A 186 39.80 -3.76 12.07
N LYS A 187 38.70 -3.29 11.45
CA LYS A 187 38.08 -4.01 10.33
C LYS A 187 39.01 -3.90 9.10
N LYS A 188 39.13 -5.01 8.37
CA LYS A 188 39.99 -5.09 7.19
C LYS A 188 39.39 -4.31 6.00
N ASP A 189 40.25 -3.83 5.09
CA ASP A 189 39.87 -3.12 3.88
C ASP A 189 38.96 -3.93 2.94
N ASP A 190 39.13 -5.24 2.95
CA ASP A 190 38.35 -6.19 2.16
C ASP A 190 37.04 -6.64 2.85
N THR A 191 36.74 -6.15 4.08
CA THR A 191 35.47 -6.45 4.75
C THR A 191 34.29 -6.10 3.85
N PRO A 192 33.37 -7.05 3.57
CA PRO A 192 32.24 -6.86 2.68
C PRO A 192 31.24 -5.82 3.20
N VAL A 193 30.72 -5.01 2.28
CA VAL A 193 29.72 -3.97 2.55
C VAL A 193 28.62 -4.01 1.49
N ALA A 194 27.37 -3.91 1.91
CA ALA A 194 26.23 -3.69 1.03
C ALA A 194 25.51 -2.39 1.38
N VAL A 195 25.06 -1.66 0.37
CA VAL A 195 24.15 -0.53 0.54
C VAL A 195 22.86 -0.83 -0.19
N ILE A 196 21.74 -0.81 0.54
CA ILE A 196 20.42 -1.19 0.09
C ILE A 196 19.55 0.07 0.07
N GLU A 197 19.19 0.54 -1.10
CA GLU A 197 18.31 1.68 -1.32
C GLU A 197 16.87 1.20 -1.49
N TRP A 198 15.90 1.88 -0.89
CA TRP A 198 14.46 1.57 -0.92
C TRP A 198 14.16 0.09 -0.61
N GLY A 199 14.85 -0.47 0.39
CA GLY A 199 14.70 -1.89 0.76
C GLY A 199 13.24 -2.30 0.96
N THR A 200 12.93 -3.53 0.55
CA THR A 200 11.62 -4.20 0.55
C THR A 200 10.61 -3.73 -0.51
N THR A 201 10.79 -2.57 -1.12
CA THR A 201 9.91 -2.06 -2.17
C THR A 201 10.29 -2.61 -3.56
N GLY A 202 9.44 -2.39 -4.56
CA GLY A 202 9.75 -2.71 -5.95
C GLY A 202 10.88 -1.85 -6.54
N LYS A 203 11.23 -0.73 -5.87
CA LYS A 203 12.34 0.17 -6.24
C LYS A 203 13.68 -0.24 -5.64
N GLN A 204 13.73 -1.33 -4.87
CA GLN A 204 14.95 -1.74 -4.19
C GLN A 204 16.12 -1.86 -5.16
N ARG A 205 17.23 -1.19 -4.83
CA ARG A 205 18.53 -1.36 -5.49
C ARG A 205 19.57 -1.72 -4.45
N VAL A 206 20.49 -2.58 -4.81
CA VAL A 206 21.55 -3.04 -3.92
C VAL A 206 22.88 -2.92 -4.63
N VAL A 207 23.85 -2.30 -3.96
CA VAL A 207 25.25 -2.29 -4.39
C VAL A 207 26.12 -2.94 -3.31
N THR A 208 27.08 -3.72 -3.75
CA THR A 208 28.04 -4.41 -2.89
C THR A 208 29.46 -3.99 -3.22
N GLY A 209 30.32 -4.05 -2.23
CA GLY A 209 31.73 -3.77 -2.33
C GLY A 209 32.44 -4.13 -1.03
N THR A 210 33.54 -3.44 -0.75
CA THR A 210 34.33 -3.57 0.48
C THR A 210 34.49 -2.21 1.15
N LEU A 211 35.00 -2.17 2.36
CA LEU A 211 35.31 -0.90 3.05
C LEU A 211 36.21 0.00 2.22
N SER A 212 37.10 -0.55 1.35
CA SER A 212 37.99 0.21 0.50
C SER A 212 37.32 0.88 -0.70
N ASN A 213 36.21 0.33 -1.24
CA ASN A 213 35.70 0.79 -2.53
C ASN A 213 34.20 1.15 -2.52
N ILE A 214 33.41 0.78 -1.48
CA ILE A 214 31.96 0.99 -1.45
C ILE A 214 31.55 2.45 -1.66
N VAL A 215 32.34 3.41 -1.15
CA VAL A 215 32.06 4.84 -1.30
C VAL A 215 32.07 5.25 -2.78
N LEU A 216 33.04 4.75 -3.56
CA LEU A 216 33.12 5.01 -5.00
C LEU A 216 31.98 4.37 -5.76
N ILE A 217 31.62 3.13 -5.41
CA ILE A 217 30.52 2.39 -6.03
C ILE A 217 29.19 3.11 -5.77
N VAL A 218 28.90 3.49 -4.54
CA VAL A 218 27.67 4.23 -4.15
C VAL A 218 27.57 5.55 -4.93
N LYS A 219 28.67 6.28 -5.10
CA LYS A 219 28.70 7.52 -5.88
C LYS A 219 28.46 7.26 -7.37
N LYS A 220 29.12 6.26 -7.96
CA LYS A 220 28.96 5.88 -9.38
C LYS A 220 27.53 5.46 -9.70
N GLU A 221 26.95 4.64 -8.85
CA GLU A 221 25.58 4.11 -9.02
C GLU A 221 24.46 5.09 -8.55
N ASN A 222 24.85 6.29 -8.09
CA ASN A 222 23.92 7.32 -7.60
C ASN A 222 22.94 6.79 -6.54
N ILE A 223 23.43 5.98 -5.59
CA ILE A 223 22.61 5.48 -4.47
C ILE A 223 22.33 6.63 -3.49
N SER A 224 21.08 6.76 -3.09
CA SER A 224 20.59 7.86 -2.25
C SER A 224 19.78 7.37 -1.03
N ASN A 225 19.24 8.31 -0.26
CA ASN A 225 18.30 7.98 0.82
C ASN A 225 16.86 7.76 0.27
N PRO A 226 16.08 6.87 0.88
CA PRO A 226 16.39 6.08 2.06
C PRO A 226 17.25 4.87 1.75
N SER A 227 18.29 4.64 2.55
CA SER A 227 19.18 3.49 2.37
C SER A 227 19.66 2.91 3.69
N MET A 228 20.00 1.63 3.67
CA MET A 228 20.57 0.85 4.76
C MET A 228 21.96 0.37 4.35
N THR A 229 22.97 0.53 5.21
CA THR A 229 24.31 -0.02 4.98
C THR A 229 24.53 -1.21 5.90
N ILE A 230 24.91 -2.35 5.34
CA ILE A 230 25.27 -3.57 6.07
C ILE A 230 26.75 -3.84 5.87
N VAL A 231 27.48 -4.06 6.96
CA VAL A 231 28.91 -4.36 6.96
C VAL A 231 29.14 -5.69 7.66
N GLY A 232 29.88 -6.58 7.04
CA GLY A 232 30.24 -7.90 7.58
C GLY A 232 30.21 -9.01 6.55
N ASP A 233 30.77 -10.17 6.92
CA ASP A 233 30.93 -11.32 6.01
C ASP A 233 29.63 -11.93 5.50
N VAL A 234 28.51 -11.69 6.19
CA VAL A 234 27.16 -12.09 5.75
C VAL A 234 26.78 -11.49 4.39
N VAL A 235 27.39 -10.39 3.99
CA VAL A 235 27.16 -9.73 2.69
C VAL A 235 27.54 -10.68 1.54
N SER A 236 28.54 -11.53 1.70
CA SER A 236 28.98 -12.50 0.68
C SER A 236 27.91 -13.56 0.36
N LEU A 237 26.97 -13.80 1.26
CA LEU A 237 25.87 -14.76 1.02
C LEU A 237 24.88 -14.30 -0.06
N ARG A 238 24.86 -12.99 -0.32
CA ARG A 238 23.92 -12.39 -1.29
C ARG A 238 23.98 -13.04 -2.68
N ASP A 239 25.16 -13.38 -3.16
CA ASP A 239 25.33 -13.96 -4.51
C ASP A 239 24.53 -15.27 -4.68
N GLN A 240 24.34 -15.99 -3.59
CA GLN A 240 23.63 -17.29 -3.57
C GLN A 240 22.14 -17.12 -3.28
N ILE A 241 21.77 -16.24 -2.35
CA ILE A 241 20.42 -16.19 -1.77
C ILE A 241 19.63 -14.91 -2.09
N ALA A 242 20.15 -14.02 -2.94
CA ALA A 242 19.37 -12.88 -3.45
C ALA A 242 18.17 -13.39 -4.25
N TRP A 243 16.98 -13.21 -3.71
CA TRP A 243 15.73 -13.74 -4.29
C TRP A 243 14.84 -12.65 -4.90
N LYS A 244 14.85 -11.44 -4.30
CA LYS A 244 13.96 -10.34 -4.69
C LYS A 244 14.24 -9.86 -6.13
N GLU A 245 15.52 -9.69 -6.47
CA GLU A 245 15.92 -9.19 -7.79
C GLU A 245 15.78 -10.24 -8.91
N ARG A 246 15.58 -11.51 -8.56
CA ARG A 246 15.27 -12.58 -9.52
C ARG A 246 13.81 -12.60 -9.95
N LYS A 247 12.95 -11.82 -9.29
CA LYS A 247 11.54 -11.72 -9.67
C LYS A 247 11.38 -11.01 -11.03
N PRO A 248 10.46 -11.47 -11.89
CA PRO A 248 10.37 -11.03 -13.29
C PRO A 248 10.01 -9.55 -13.46
N LEU A 249 9.37 -8.95 -12.45
CA LEU A 249 8.96 -7.54 -12.45
C LEU A 249 9.76 -6.68 -11.46
N HIS A 250 10.88 -7.20 -10.93
CA HIS A 250 11.72 -6.40 -10.05
C HIS A 250 12.18 -5.11 -10.73
N GLY A 251 12.10 -4.00 -10.01
CA GLY A 251 12.45 -2.66 -10.50
C GLY A 251 11.39 -1.99 -11.38
N LYS A 252 10.29 -2.68 -11.73
CA LYS A 252 9.17 -2.07 -12.47
C LYS A 252 8.27 -1.28 -11.55
N LYS A 253 7.91 -0.05 -11.96
CA LYS A 253 7.03 0.88 -11.22
C LYS A 253 5.75 1.08 -12.01
N VAL A 254 4.63 0.65 -11.44
CA VAL A 254 3.35 0.56 -12.14
C VAL A 254 2.29 1.36 -11.42
N LEU A 255 1.63 2.26 -12.14
CA LEU A 255 0.36 2.85 -11.74
C LEU A 255 -0.76 1.85 -12.01
N PHE A 256 -1.51 1.52 -11.01
CA PHE A 256 -2.61 0.57 -11.11
C PHE A 256 -3.94 1.29 -11.03
N ALA A 257 -4.65 1.34 -12.16
CA ALA A 257 -5.94 1.99 -12.24
C ALA A 257 -7.06 1.00 -11.89
N SER A 258 -7.83 1.31 -10.86
CA SER A 258 -8.97 0.50 -10.42
C SER A 258 -10.26 1.31 -10.42
N ALA A 259 -11.38 0.63 -10.61
CA ALA A 259 -12.73 1.20 -10.50
C ALA A 259 -13.45 0.74 -9.22
N THR A 260 -12.73 0.12 -8.29
CA THR A 260 -13.25 -0.34 -7.00
C THR A 260 -12.19 -0.21 -5.92
N ASN A 261 -12.60 -0.25 -4.65
CA ASN A 261 -11.68 -0.32 -3.52
C ASN A 261 -11.29 -1.76 -3.13
N LYS A 262 -11.74 -2.76 -3.90
CA LYS A 262 -11.40 -4.16 -3.63
C LYS A 262 -9.98 -4.49 -4.05
N THR A 263 -9.39 -5.43 -3.34
CA THR A 263 -8.09 -5.99 -3.71
C THR A 263 -8.21 -6.75 -5.04
N SER A 264 -7.42 -6.35 -6.02
CA SER A 264 -7.37 -6.99 -7.32
C SER A 264 -6.40 -8.16 -7.31
N LEU A 265 -6.82 -9.31 -7.86
CA LEU A 265 -5.92 -10.44 -8.11
C LEU A 265 -4.78 -10.06 -9.07
N MET A 266 -5.04 -9.17 -10.02
CA MET A 266 -4.02 -8.66 -10.93
C MET A 266 -2.97 -7.84 -10.18
N LYS A 267 -3.41 -6.91 -9.30
CA LYS A 267 -2.51 -6.14 -8.44
C LYS A 267 -1.62 -7.07 -7.60
N GLN A 268 -2.21 -8.09 -6.97
CA GLN A 268 -1.47 -9.08 -6.18
C GLN A 268 -0.41 -9.81 -7.01
N LYS A 269 -0.76 -10.32 -8.20
CA LYS A 269 0.18 -11.00 -9.10
C LYS A 269 1.36 -10.10 -9.50
N LEU A 270 1.09 -8.85 -9.82
CA LEU A 270 2.15 -7.89 -10.16
C LEU A 270 3.09 -7.63 -8.96
N GLN A 271 2.55 -7.50 -7.75
CA GLN A 271 3.34 -7.37 -6.51
C GLN A 271 4.15 -8.64 -6.22
N GLU A 272 3.56 -9.82 -6.34
CA GLU A 272 4.25 -11.10 -6.21
C GLU A 272 5.37 -11.26 -7.25
N GLY A 273 5.15 -10.75 -8.46
CA GLY A 273 6.17 -10.64 -9.52
C GLY A 273 7.29 -9.65 -9.21
N GLY A 274 7.18 -8.85 -8.16
CA GLY A 274 8.22 -7.93 -7.68
C GLY A 274 8.08 -6.49 -8.10
N ALA A 275 6.99 -6.10 -8.78
CA ALA A 275 6.74 -4.71 -9.17
C ALA A 275 6.43 -3.82 -7.97
N GLU A 276 6.79 -2.53 -8.08
CA GLU A 276 6.27 -1.46 -7.23
C GLU A 276 4.92 -1.03 -7.79
N ILE A 277 3.86 -1.19 -7.02
CA ILE A 277 2.50 -0.86 -7.45
C ILE A 277 1.98 0.32 -6.63
N TYR A 278 1.48 1.32 -7.32
CA TYR A 278 0.71 2.38 -6.72
C TYR A 278 -0.67 2.45 -7.36
N GLN A 279 -1.70 2.21 -6.54
CA GLN A 279 -3.08 2.28 -7.00
C GLN A 279 -3.57 3.73 -6.99
N ILE A 280 -4.15 4.15 -8.13
CA ILE A 280 -4.71 5.49 -8.33
C ILE A 280 -5.93 5.41 -9.28
N PRO A 281 -7.06 6.09 -8.96
CA PRO A 281 -7.33 6.74 -7.69
C PRO A 281 -7.54 5.76 -6.54
N THR A 282 -7.48 6.26 -5.30
CA THR A 282 -8.08 5.59 -4.16
C THR A 282 -9.58 5.89 -4.18
N LEU A 283 -10.39 4.85 -4.01
CA LEU A 283 -11.84 4.94 -4.08
C LEU A 283 -12.47 4.56 -2.74
N LYS A 284 -13.50 5.27 -2.36
CA LYS A 284 -14.40 4.89 -1.26
C LYS A 284 -15.72 4.33 -1.82
N LYS A 285 -16.32 3.42 -1.09
CA LYS A 285 -17.61 2.83 -1.42
C LYS A 285 -18.72 3.57 -0.68
N GLU A 286 -19.61 4.21 -1.39
CA GLU A 286 -20.82 4.80 -0.80
C GLU A 286 -21.99 3.82 -0.98
N GLU A 287 -22.57 3.37 0.15
CA GLU A 287 -23.67 2.44 0.14
C GLU A 287 -25.01 3.18 0.15
N ASN A 288 -25.89 2.80 -0.78
CA ASN A 288 -27.26 3.27 -0.83
C ASN A 288 -28.18 2.20 -0.22
N THR A 289 -28.57 2.42 1.02
CA THR A 289 -29.57 1.55 1.67
C THR A 289 -30.88 1.64 0.90
N LEU A 290 -31.42 0.49 0.49
CA LEU A 290 -32.70 0.42 -0.19
C LEU A 290 -33.83 0.94 0.73
N THR A 291 -34.78 1.67 0.17
CA THR A 291 -35.98 2.14 0.90
C THR A 291 -36.97 1.01 1.12
N PHE A 292 -37.94 1.24 2.00
CA PHE A 292 -39.00 0.25 2.24
C PHE A 292 -39.82 -0.02 0.98
N GLU A 293 -40.10 1.01 0.17
CA GLU A 293 -40.80 0.90 -1.11
C GLU A 293 -40.03 0.05 -2.10
N GLN A 294 -38.71 0.29 -2.22
CA GLN A 294 -37.83 -0.50 -3.08
C GLN A 294 -37.75 -1.97 -2.65
N ILE A 295 -37.70 -2.24 -1.36
CA ILE A 295 -37.74 -3.61 -0.85
C ILE A 295 -39.09 -4.26 -1.20
N ASN A 296 -40.24 -3.57 -1.05
CA ASN A 296 -41.51 -4.10 -1.45
C ASN A 296 -41.60 -4.35 -2.98
N GLU A 297 -41.04 -3.49 -3.80
CA GLU A 297 -40.92 -3.70 -5.25
C GLU A 297 -40.12 -5.00 -5.54
N ILE A 298 -38.95 -5.18 -4.91
CA ILE A 298 -38.12 -6.38 -5.07
C ILE A 298 -38.87 -7.66 -4.73
N PHE A 299 -39.74 -7.64 -3.70
CA PHE A 299 -40.51 -8.82 -3.29
C PHE A 299 -41.72 -9.14 -4.18
N ASN A 300 -42.04 -8.27 -5.14
CA ASN A 300 -43.18 -8.42 -6.06
C ASN A 300 -42.77 -8.57 -7.54
N VAL A 301 -41.50 -8.81 -7.84
CA VAL A 301 -41.04 -9.05 -9.22
C VAL A 301 -40.82 -10.51 -9.50
N ASP A 302 -40.87 -10.89 -10.78
CA ASP A 302 -40.61 -12.26 -11.21
C ASP A 302 -39.11 -12.58 -11.16
N ARG A 303 -38.26 -11.56 -11.36
CA ARG A 303 -36.83 -11.74 -11.56
C ARG A 303 -36.03 -10.66 -10.87
N LEU A 304 -35.00 -11.09 -10.11
CA LEU A 304 -34.06 -10.21 -9.43
C LEU A 304 -32.63 -10.51 -9.91
N VAL A 305 -32.02 -9.55 -10.59
CA VAL A 305 -30.67 -9.67 -11.17
C VAL A 305 -29.66 -8.90 -10.34
N PHE A 306 -28.66 -9.60 -9.81
CA PHE A 306 -27.56 -9.00 -9.08
C PHE A 306 -26.38 -8.72 -10.02
N CYS A 307 -26.07 -7.47 -10.18
CA CYS A 307 -24.97 -7.01 -11.04
C CYS A 307 -23.60 -7.03 -10.33
N SER A 308 -23.60 -7.16 -8.99
CA SER A 308 -22.39 -7.20 -8.17
C SER A 308 -22.59 -7.94 -6.86
N ALA A 309 -21.53 -8.44 -6.26
CA ALA A 309 -21.57 -9.13 -4.97
C ALA A 309 -22.00 -8.20 -3.82
N GLU A 310 -21.64 -6.91 -3.88
CA GLU A 310 -22.04 -5.89 -2.90
C GLU A 310 -23.54 -5.70 -2.85
N SER A 311 -24.21 -5.79 -4.01
CA SER A 311 -25.68 -5.65 -4.08
C SER A 311 -26.39 -6.72 -3.27
N VAL A 312 -25.81 -7.92 -3.15
CA VAL A 312 -26.34 -9.00 -2.32
C VAL A 312 -26.30 -8.60 -0.84
N GLU A 313 -25.15 -8.11 -0.38
CA GLU A 313 -24.98 -7.67 1.01
C GLU A 313 -25.96 -6.56 1.39
N ILE A 314 -26.09 -5.56 0.51
CA ILE A 314 -26.96 -4.40 0.73
C ILE A 314 -28.43 -4.82 0.75
N LEU A 315 -28.85 -5.76 -0.10
CA LEU A 315 -30.21 -6.32 -0.02
C LEU A 315 -30.44 -7.02 1.32
N ILE A 316 -29.53 -7.91 1.75
CA ILE A 316 -29.66 -8.62 3.04
C ILE A 316 -29.71 -7.63 4.21
N GLN A 317 -28.82 -6.62 4.24
CA GLN A 317 -28.85 -5.59 5.27
C GLN A 317 -30.17 -4.80 5.27
N SER A 318 -30.67 -4.44 4.09
CA SER A 318 -31.94 -3.74 3.94
C SER A 318 -33.13 -4.59 4.38
N CYS A 319 -33.15 -5.87 4.04
CA CYS A 319 -34.15 -6.82 4.52
C CYS A 319 -34.16 -6.92 6.06
N ASN A 320 -32.98 -7.04 6.67
CA ASN A 320 -32.83 -7.07 8.13
C ASN A 320 -33.34 -5.78 8.78
N LYS A 321 -32.98 -4.60 8.21
CA LYS A 321 -33.44 -3.30 8.68
C LYS A 321 -34.97 -3.19 8.72
N TYR A 322 -35.66 -3.71 7.71
CA TYR A 322 -37.11 -3.65 7.59
C TYR A 322 -37.81 -4.93 8.08
N GLN A 323 -37.07 -5.84 8.72
CA GLN A 323 -37.60 -7.10 9.26
C GLN A 323 -38.32 -7.97 8.18
N LYS A 324 -37.85 -7.94 6.94
CA LYS A 324 -38.30 -8.78 5.84
C LYS A 324 -37.48 -10.05 5.78
N ASP A 325 -38.11 -11.19 5.78
CA ASP A 325 -37.43 -12.47 5.63
C ASP A 325 -37.10 -12.71 4.16
N ILE A 326 -35.80 -12.74 3.82
CA ILE A 326 -35.33 -12.98 2.46
C ILE A 326 -35.84 -14.31 1.87
N ARG A 327 -36.15 -15.30 2.71
CA ARG A 327 -36.69 -16.60 2.28
C ARG A 327 -38.12 -16.49 1.71
N SER A 328 -38.82 -15.40 1.99
CA SER A 328 -40.16 -15.13 1.42
C SER A 328 -40.10 -14.50 0.03
N LEU A 329 -38.93 -14.21 -0.49
CA LEU A 329 -38.72 -13.70 -1.83
C LEU A 329 -39.07 -14.79 -2.87
N GLN A 330 -40.01 -14.48 -3.77
CA GLN A 330 -40.49 -15.40 -4.81
C GLN A 330 -39.74 -15.24 -6.14
N ALA A 331 -39.03 -14.14 -6.33
CA ALA A 331 -38.30 -13.84 -7.55
C ALA A 331 -37.24 -14.89 -7.90
N GLU A 332 -37.11 -15.21 -9.17
CA GLU A 332 -35.94 -15.97 -9.65
C GLU A 332 -34.69 -15.13 -9.48
N LEU A 333 -33.69 -15.63 -8.72
CA LEU A 333 -32.42 -14.93 -8.49
C LEU A 333 -31.44 -15.21 -9.62
N GLN A 334 -30.88 -14.15 -10.18
CA GLN A 334 -29.88 -14.23 -11.23
C GLN A 334 -28.64 -13.42 -10.90
N HIS A 335 -27.48 -13.84 -11.41
CA HIS A 335 -26.19 -13.18 -11.23
C HIS A 335 -25.51 -12.89 -12.56
N MET A 336 -24.70 -11.82 -12.61
CA MET A 336 -23.94 -11.42 -13.79
C MET A 336 -22.50 -11.91 -13.81
N ASN A 337 -21.99 -12.42 -12.69
CA ASN A 337 -20.60 -12.91 -12.58
C ASN A 337 -20.44 -13.89 -11.42
N VAL A 338 -19.36 -14.67 -11.45
CA VAL A 338 -19.05 -15.73 -10.46
C VAL A 338 -18.95 -15.17 -9.03
N ALA A 339 -18.31 -14.01 -8.84
CA ALA A 339 -18.19 -13.41 -7.49
C ALA A 339 -19.57 -13.09 -6.87
N THR A 340 -20.55 -12.72 -7.69
CA THR A 340 -21.93 -12.49 -7.26
C THR A 340 -22.63 -13.81 -6.92
N GLN A 341 -22.41 -14.85 -7.72
CA GLN A 341 -22.89 -16.20 -7.44
C GLN A 341 -22.37 -16.73 -6.11
N ASP A 342 -21.04 -16.64 -5.91
CA ASP A 342 -20.40 -17.09 -4.66
C ASP A 342 -20.96 -16.35 -3.44
N LYS A 343 -21.22 -15.04 -3.59
CA LYS A 343 -21.79 -14.22 -2.51
C LYS A 343 -23.24 -14.65 -2.19
N LEU A 344 -24.07 -14.93 -3.18
CA LEU A 344 -25.42 -15.46 -2.98
C LEU A 344 -25.37 -16.80 -2.26
N MET A 345 -24.48 -17.72 -2.69
CA MET A 345 -24.30 -19.03 -2.04
C MET A 345 -23.87 -18.91 -0.57
N GLN A 346 -23.05 -17.92 -0.20
CA GLN A 346 -22.68 -17.66 1.20
C GLN A 346 -23.90 -17.38 2.10
N TYR A 347 -24.96 -16.81 1.53
CA TYR A 347 -26.24 -16.58 2.21
C TYR A 347 -27.27 -17.72 2.01
N GLY A 348 -26.85 -18.82 1.40
CA GLY A 348 -27.72 -19.95 1.12
C GLY A 348 -28.74 -19.71 -0.01
N LEU A 349 -28.48 -18.71 -0.86
CA LEU A 349 -29.33 -18.34 -1.98
C LEU A 349 -28.78 -18.93 -3.28
N LEU A 350 -29.60 -19.72 -3.98
CA LEU A 350 -29.24 -20.26 -5.29
C LEU A 350 -29.65 -19.29 -6.39
N SER A 351 -28.80 -19.14 -7.41
CA SER A 351 -29.04 -18.24 -8.54
C SER A 351 -28.60 -18.86 -9.86
N LYS A 352 -29.18 -18.39 -10.95
CA LYS A 352 -28.79 -18.73 -12.33
C LYS A 352 -27.99 -17.60 -12.96
N GLU A 353 -27.25 -17.89 -14.02
CA GLU A 353 -26.63 -16.84 -14.83
C GLU A 353 -27.72 -15.98 -15.50
N ALA A 354 -27.52 -14.68 -15.54
CA ALA A 354 -28.48 -13.75 -16.09
C ALA A 354 -28.60 -13.90 -17.62
N ILE A 355 -29.81 -14.16 -18.07
CA ILE A 355 -30.17 -14.33 -19.48
C ILE A 355 -31.24 -13.32 -19.90
N PHE A 356 -31.40 -13.11 -21.20
CA PHE A 356 -32.46 -12.23 -21.72
C PHE A 356 -33.86 -12.79 -21.36
N SER A 357 -34.72 -11.90 -20.84
CA SER A 357 -36.14 -12.21 -20.57
C SER A 357 -36.98 -10.93 -20.66
N SER A 358 -38.28 -11.13 -20.93
CA SER A 358 -39.31 -10.09 -20.90
C SER A 358 -40.04 -9.97 -19.57
N ASP A 359 -39.69 -10.82 -18.58
CA ASP A 359 -40.35 -10.84 -17.26
C ASP A 359 -40.07 -9.55 -16.46
N THR A 360 -40.95 -9.24 -15.50
CA THR A 360 -40.75 -8.11 -14.60
C THR A 360 -39.45 -8.28 -13.84
N THR A 361 -38.49 -7.38 -14.10
CA THR A 361 -37.13 -7.51 -13.62
C THR A 361 -36.71 -6.30 -12.80
N VAL A 362 -36.06 -6.55 -11.67
CA VAL A 362 -35.28 -5.55 -10.93
C VAL A 362 -33.79 -5.90 -11.01
N TYR A 363 -32.99 -4.92 -11.32
CA TYR A 363 -31.53 -4.99 -11.32
C TYR A 363 -30.98 -4.28 -10.09
N LEU A 364 -30.11 -4.97 -9.34
CA LEU A 364 -29.37 -4.40 -8.20
C LEU A 364 -27.89 -4.26 -8.58
N GLY A 365 -27.36 -3.05 -8.54
CA GLY A 365 -25.99 -2.82 -8.97
C GLY A 365 -25.42 -1.48 -8.56
N ARG A 366 -24.20 -1.26 -9.01
CA ARG A 366 -23.51 0.02 -8.87
C ARG A 366 -23.78 0.90 -10.09
N ASN A 367 -23.79 2.20 -9.89
CA ASN A 367 -23.81 3.25 -10.89
C ASN A 367 -24.67 3.03 -12.16
N ILE A 368 -25.56 3.95 -12.38
CA ILE A 368 -26.57 4.02 -13.44
C ILE A 368 -25.99 4.03 -14.88
N ASN A 369 -24.76 4.46 -15.09
CA ASN A 369 -24.16 4.63 -16.43
C ASN A 369 -24.07 3.33 -17.27
N ARG A 370 -24.37 2.15 -16.68
CA ARG A 370 -24.39 0.87 -17.38
C ARG A 370 -25.79 0.29 -17.60
N ILE A 371 -26.86 0.96 -17.17
CA ILE A 371 -28.22 0.44 -17.27
C ILE A 371 -28.58 0.09 -18.71
N ALA A 372 -28.37 1.01 -19.65
CA ALA A 372 -28.73 0.79 -21.04
C ALA A 372 -28.07 -0.46 -21.64
N PHE A 373 -26.79 -0.69 -21.34
CA PHE A 373 -26.05 -1.87 -21.82
C PHE A 373 -26.56 -3.17 -21.16
N ILE A 374 -26.94 -3.12 -19.89
CA ILE A 374 -27.48 -4.28 -19.18
C ILE A 374 -28.86 -4.61 -19.72
N GLN A 375 -29.73 -3.62 -19.87
CA GLN A 375 -31.09 -3.79 -20.37
C GLN A 375 -31.13 -4.27 -21.83
N GLU A 376 -30.21 -3.81 -22.67
CA GLU A 376 -30.08 -4.30 -24.05
C GLU A 376 -29.74 -5.79 -24.09
N LYS A 377 -28.90 -6.29 -23.15
CA LYS A 377 -28.46 -7.68 -23.14
C LYS A 377 -29.40 -8.63 -22.39
N ILE A 378 -30.05 -8.18 -21.35
CA ILE A 378 -30.72 -9.06 -20.38
C ILE A 378 -32.23 -8.77 -20.30
N GLY A 379 -32.70 -7.66 -20.85
CA GLY A 379 -34.10 -7.24 -20.90
C GLY A 379 -34.38 -5.95 -20.14
N ALA A 380 -35.56 -5.39 -20.37
CA ALA A 380 -36.01 -4.17 -19.70
C ALA A 380 -36.34 -4.45 -18.22
N GLY A 381 -36.19 -3.43 -17.37
CA GLY A 381 -36.51 -3.53 -15.94
C GLY A 381 -36.13 -2.31 -15.14
N SER A 382 -36.56 -2.24 -13.89
CA SER A 382 -36.16 -1.20 -12.94
C SER A 382 -34.72 -1.44 -12.47
N TYR A 383 -33.96 -0.38 -12.37
CA TYR A 383 -32.59 -0.43 -11.83
C TYR A 383 -32.52 0.28 -10.49
N MET A 384 -32.03 -0.41 -9.48
CA MET A 384 -31.82 0.15 -8.15
C MET A 384 -30.34 0.20 -7.86
N MET A 385 -29.81 1.39 -7.69
CA MET A 385 -28.42 1.61 -7.31
C MET A 385 -28.22 1.29 -5.82
N THR A 386 -27.46 0.25 -5.55
CA THR A 386 -27.15 -0.18 -4.18
C THR A 386 -25.88 0.46 -3.64
N HIS A 387 -24.94 0.82 -4.50
CA HIS A 387 -23.69 1.47 -4.10
C HIS A 387 -23.03 2.13 -5.30
N GLU A 388 -22.10 3.04 -4.98
CA GLU A 388 -21.18 3.60 -5.95
C GLU A 388 -19.77 3.67 -5.40
N TYR A 389 -18.79 3.83 -6.28
CA TYR A 389 -17.41 4.10 -5.93
C TYR A 389 -17.07 5.51 -6.37
N THR A 390 -16.72 6.36 -5.40
CA THR A 390 -16.31 7.74 -5.61
C THR A 390 -14.83 7.92 -5.25
N ILE A 391 -14.19 8.95 -5.81
CA ILE A 391 -12.80 9.26 -5.47
C ILE A 391 -12.72 9.69 -4.01
N ASP A 392 -11.76 9.11 -3.29
CA ASP A 392 -11.48 9.48 -1.91
C ASP A 392 -10.52 10.67 -1.84
N HIS A 393 -11.06 11.87 -1.70
CA HIS A 393 -10.30 13.12 -1.68
C HIS A 393 -9.32 13.27 -0.52
N ARG A 394 -9.38 12.40 0.50
CA ARG A 394 -8.35 12.35 1.56
C ARG A 394 -6.97 12.01 1.00
N PHE A 395 -6.92 11.38 -0.18
CA PHE A 395 -5.69 10.95 -0.85
C PHE A 395 -5.16 11.95 -1.88
N ASP A 396 -5.79 13.08 -2.11
CA ASP A 396 -5.42 14.06 -3.14
C ASP A 396 -3.96 14.51 -3.04
N GLU A 397 -3.52 14.88 -1.85
CA GLU A 397 -2.15 15.29 -1.59
C GLU A 397 -1.16 14.13 -1.78
N ILE A 398 -1.56 12.93 -1.39
CA ILE A 398 -0.76 11.71 -1.53
C ILE A 398 -0.61 11.38 -3.02
N HIS A 399 -1.69 11.40 -3.78
CA HIS A 399 -1.69 11.17 -5.22
C HIS A 399 -0.81 12.19 -5.95
N SER A 400 -0.98 13.49 -5.65
CA SER A 400 -0.16 14.55 -6.24
C SER A 400 1.33 14.35 -5.96
N ARG A 401 1.69 13.95 -4.74
CA ARG A 401 3.06 13.64 -4.36
C ARG A 401 3.60 12.42 -5.10
N MET A 402 2.82 11.34 -5.18
CA MET A 402 3.24 10.11 -5.87
C MET A 402 3.41 10.33 -7.37
N LEU A 403 2.60 11.17 -7.99
CA LEU A 403 2.72 11.50 -9.41
C LEU A 403 3.88 12.46 -9.70
N SER A 404 4.20 13.40 -8.79
CA SER A 404 5.25 14.41 -8.98
C SER A 404 6.65 13.98 -8.54
N GLU A 405 6.77 13.20 -7.44
CA GLU A 405 8.07 12.82 -6.86
C GLU A 405 8.63 11.51 -7.45
N PHE A 406 7.81 10.69 -8.13
CA PHE A 406 8.21 9.39 -8.63
C PHE A 406 8.02 9.29 -10.15
N SER A 407 8.97 8.63 -10.82
CA SER A 407 8.81 8.20 -12.22
C SER A 407 8.09 6.86 -12.27
N TRP A 408 7.19 6.70 -13.22
CA TRP A 408 6.42 5.48 -13.45
C TRP A 408 6.76 4.89 -14.81
N ASP A 409 6.79 3.56 -14.91
CA ASP A 409 7.17 2.85 -16.14
C ASP A 409 5.94 2.46 -16.97
N SER A 410 4.81 2.27 -16.33
CA SER A 410 3.59 1.81 -17.01
C SER A 410 2.33 2.05 -16.18
N ILE A 411 1.18 1.99 -16.87
CA ILE A 411 -0.15 2.00 -16.26
C ILE A 411 -0.79 0.63 -16.54
N VAL A 412 -1.56 0.08 -15.58
CA VAL A 412 -2.36 -1.14 -15.80
C VAL A 412 -3.84 -0.82 -15.60
N PHE A 413 -4.66 -1.18 -16.59
CA PHE A 413 -6.11 -1.01 -16.60
C PHE A 413 -6.83 -2.35 -16.47
N GLU A 414 -7.76 -2.43 -15.51
CA GLU A 414 -8.60 -3.63 -15.29
C GLU A 414 -9.94 -3.60 -16.04
N GLY A 415 -10.20 -2.61 -16.86
CA GLY A 415 -11.44 -2.45 -17.60
C GLY A 415 -11.75 -0.99 -17.90
N ARG A 416 -12.79 -0.73 -18.69
CA ARG A 416 -13.15 0.62 -19.10
C ARG A 416 -13.36 1.56 -17.91
N ALA A 417 -14.08 1.11 -16.88
CA ALA A 417 -14.35 1.94 -15.72
C ALA A 417 -13.09 2.38 -14.97
N SER A 418 -12.02 1.56 -14.97
CA SER A 418 -10.74 1.96 -14.37
C SER A 418 -10.03 3.05 -15.18
N ILE A 419 -10.23 3.07 -16.51
CA ILE A 419 -9.72 4.15 -17.36
C ILE A 419 -10.45 5.46 -17.04
N ASP A 420 -11.79 5.42 -16.96
CA ASP A 420 -12.60 6.62 -16.68
C ASP A 420 -12.25 7.22 -15.32
N THR A 421 -12.15 6.40 -14.27
CA THR A 421 -11.79 6.89 -12.92
C THR A 421 -10.36 7.42 -12.88
N PHE A 422 -9.43 6.78 -13.59
CA PHE A 422 -8.04 7.24 -13.68
C PHE A 422 -7.94 8.59 -14.39
N LEU A 423 -8.58 8.75 -15.56
CA LEU A 423 -8.60 10.01 -16.30
C LEU A 423 -9.20 11.15 -15.48
N ALA A 424 -10.34 10.92 -14.83
CA ALA A 424 -10.97 11.91 -13.97
C ALA A 424 -10.02 12.40 -12.86
N GLU A 425 -9.24 11.48 -12.28
CA GLU A 425 -8.31 11.82 -11.21
C GLU A 425 -7.09 12.59 -11.72
N ILE A 426 -6.44 12.14 -12.80
CA ILE A 426 -5.24 12.83 -13.33
C ILE A 426 -5.58 14.21 -13.92
N GLU A 427 -6.76 14.38 -14.54
CA GLU A 427 -7.26 15.68 -15.00
C GLU A 427 -7.50 16.62 -13.81
N ARG A 428 -8.20 16.16 -12.79
CA ARG A 428 -8.49 16.93 -11.58
C ARG A 428 -7.22 17.38 -10.85
N LEU A 429 -6.20 16.51 -10.80
CA LEU A 429 -4.91 16.80 -10.15
C LEU A 429 -3.93 17.56 -11.08
N GLY A 430 -4.22 17.72 -12.37
CA GLY A 430 -3.38 18.44 -13.33
C GLY A 430 -2.19 17.63 -13.87
N PHE A 431 -2.28 16.30 -13.92
CA PHE A 431 -1.21 15.38 -14.38
C PHE A 431 -1.54 14.71 -15.72
N ILE A 432 -2.15 15.42 -16.67
CA ILE A 432 -2.60 14.87 -17.97
C ILE A 432 -1.45 14.21 -18.75
N ASP A 433 -0.23 14.71 -18.67
CA ASP A 433 0.93 14.18 -19.40
C ASP A 433 1.20 12.68 -19.11
N ILE A 434 0.64 12.14 -18.04
CA ILE A 434 0.75 10.71 -17.67
C ILE A 434 0.09 9.80 -18.72
N VAL A 435 -0.83 10.26 -19.54
CA VAL A 435 -1.43 9.48 -20.63
C VAL A 435 -0.42 9.04 -21.70
N THR A 436 0.77 9.65 -21.73
CA THR A 436 1.85 9.26 -22.63
C THR A 436 2.61 8.01 -22.15
N LEU A 437 2.45 7.61 -20.88
CA LEU A 437 3.09 6.42 -20.35
C LEU A 437 2.61 5.15 -21.08
N PRO A 438 3.50 4.16 -21.23
CA PRO A 438 3.10 2.84 -21.71
C PRO A 438 2.02 2.25 -20.81
N PHE A 439 1.07 1.51 -21.39
CA PHE A 439 0.01 0.87 -20.62
C PHE A 439 -0.16 -0.61 -20.94
N SER A 440 -0.81 -1.34 -20.03
CA SER A 440 -1.25 -2.71 -20.20
C SER A 440 -2.71 -2.86 -19.76
N TYR A 441 -3.35 -3.94 -20.19
CA TYR A 441 -4.80 -4.12 -20.06
C TYR A 441 -5.15 -5.60 -19.81
N THR A 442 -6.35 -5.85 -19.29
CA THR A 442 -6.83 -7.22 -18.99
C THR A 442 -7.59 -7.88 -20.14
N ASP A 443 -8.22 -7.10 -21.02
CA ASP A 443 -9.06 -7.60 -22.11
C ASP A 443 -9.06 -6.66 -23.34
N VAL A 444 -9.44 -7.21 -24.51
CA VAL A 444 -9.49 -6.47 -25.78
C VAL A 444 -10.46 -5.28 -25.76
N PRO A 445 -11.66 -5.36 -25.15
CA PRO A 445 -12.53 -4.18 -24.98
C PRO A 445 -11.88 -3.02 -24.24
N THR A 446 -11.05 -3.32 -23.22
CA THR A 446 -10.27 -2.32 -22.48
C THR A 446 -9.23 -1.65 -23.38
N LEU A 447 -8.50 -2.42 -24.20
CA LEU A 447 -7.55 -1.91 -25.19
C LEU A 447 -8.23 -0.92 -26.16
N HIS A 448 -9.35 -1.33 -26.78
CA HIS A 448 -10.06 -0.49 -27.73
C HIS A 448 -10.53 0.82 -27.09
N TYR A 449 -11.01 0.75 -25.86
CA TYR A 449 -11.45 1.94 -25.15
C TYR A 449 -10.28 2.85 -24.76
N ALA A 450 -9.17 2.30 -24.27
CA ALA A 450 -7.96 3.04 -23.96
C ALA A 450 -7.46 3.83 -25.19
N ASN A 451 -7.38 3.18 -26.35
CA ASN A 451 -7.00 3.85 -27.61
C ASN A 451 -7.96 4.97 -27.99
N LYS A 452 -9.27 4.80 -27.78
CA LYS A 452 -10.28 5.81 -28.08
C LYS A 452 -10.12 7.09 -27.25
N VAL A 453 -9.65 6.95 -26.00
CA VAL A 453 -9.51 8.07 -25.04
C VAL A 453 -8.07 8.58 -24.91
N GLY A 454 -7.16 8.20 -25.82
CA GLY A 454 -5.84 8.81 -25.97
C GLY A 454 -4.64 8.00 -25.48
N PHE A 455 -4.82 6.77 -24.96
CA PHE A 455 -3.71 5.90 -24.64
C PHE A 455 -3.31 5.07 -25.86
N HIS A 456 -2.11 5.24 -26.39
CA HIS A 456 -1.67 4.59 -27.63
C HIS A 456 -0.42 3.72 -27.48
N ASN A 457 0.30 3.84 -26.36
CA ASN A 457 1.58 3.16 -26.14
C ASN A 457 1.40 1.90 -25.30
N VAL A 458 1.27 0.73 -25.93
CA VAL A 458 1.13 -0.55 -25.21
C VAL A 458 2.47 -1.04 -24.69
N ASN A 459 2.55 -1.37 -23.41
CA ASN A 459 3.71 -2.03 -22.82
C ASN A 459 3.70 -3.54 -23.12
N HIS A 460 4.26 -3.94 -24.27
CA HIS A 460 4.25 -5.34 -24.72
C HIS A 460 4.90 -6.31 -23.72
N SER A 461 6.01 -5.92 -23.09
CA SER A 461 6.71 -6.81 -22.14
C SER A 461 5.88 -7.07 -20.88
N LEU A 462 5.24 -6.04 -20.32
CA LEU A 462 4.35 -6.21 -19.18
C LEU A 462 3.05 -6.92 -19.58
N GLN A 463 2.54 -6.65 -20.80
CA GLN A 463 1.35 -7.29 -21.35
C GLN A 463 1.50 -8.81 -21.50
N GLU A 464 2.65 -9.29 -21.98
CA GLU A 464 2.94 -10.73 -22.07
C GLU A 464 2.89 -11.39 -20.69
N ILE A 465 3.42 -10.72 -19.67
CA ILE A 465 3.40 -11.21 -18.29
C ILE A 465 1.97 -11.28 -17.76
N ILE A 466 1.17 -10.23 -17.97
CA ILE A 466 -0.23 -10.16 -17.55
C ILE A 466 -1.06 -11.29 -18.17
N MET A 467 -0.82 -11.59 -19.45
CA MET A 467 -1.59 -12.60 -20.20
C MET A 467 -1.17 -14.05 -19.90
N LYS A 468 0.02 -14.29 -19.35
CA LYS A 468 0.42 -15.65 -18.92
C LYS A 468 -0.38 -16.09 -17.70
N LYS A 469 -1.13 -17.20 -17.84
CA LYS A 469 -1.99 -17.75 -16.76
C LYS A 469 -1.22 -18.25 -15.53
N ASP A 470 0.10 -18.51 -15.64
CA ASP A 470 0.91 -19.20 -14.62
C ASP A 470 2.07 -18.32 -14.09
N MET A 471 1.79 -17.17 -13.50
CA MET A 471 2.85 -16.35 -12.87
C MET A 471 3.29 -16.80 -11.45
N VAL A 472 2.69 -17.83 -10.88
CA VAL A 472 2.89 -18.21 -9.46
C VAL A 472 3.64 -19.53 -9.27
N ARG A 473 4.12 -20.20 -10.32
CA ARG A 473 4.76 -21.52 -10.23
C ARG A 473 6.18 -21.60 -10.79
N GLN A 474 6.98 -20.53 -10.66
CA GLN A 474 8.42 -20.66 -10.93
C GLN A 474 9.23 -20.08 -9.77
#